data_41594282e6114bc8293c494cdec8ec86
#
_entry.id   41594282e6114bc8293c494cdec8ec86
#
_cell.length_a   1.000
_cell.length_b   1.000
_cell.length_c   1.000
_cell.angle_alpha   90.00
_cell.angle_beta   90.00
_cell.angle_gamma   90.00
#
_symmetry.space_group_name_H-M   'P 1'
#
loop_
_entity.id
_entity.type
_entity.pdbx_description
1 polymer ?
#
loop_
_entity_poly.entity_id
_entity_poly.type
_entity_poly.pdbx_seq_one_letter_code
_entity_poly.pdbx_strand_id
1 'polypeptide(L)'
;SSAASDVYKRQPPVSGHSLMRTKFDEIGMHMEEKMGHPFFCCDAVLDTYSRQIALYSGYAKVMQPESWKIADIRTYVPWAEKKYDIMLFGMPQAFHYGDGMGTNPIQMMQALSAQVIRHKRVMKDNCVIICSSICNGYFHDERWPYLRELYEMFQHDYMNILPDMNRYGEYFATNQEYIRKYRFCNAFHPFHGFSMMSCGHIAEMNTAAIYIVGAQEPGIARGMGLKTRATFEEAIEDAKRKFTGPNPNILALPQTFKLGAVHLCMKEEGRQGV
;
A
#
# COMPACT_ATOMS: atom_id res chain seq x y z
N SER A 1 -2.63 -2.66 -5.73
CA SER A 1 -2.43 -2.03 -7.02
C SER A 1 -3.24 -0.77 -7.23
N SER A 2 -4.58 -0.77 -7.26
CA SER A 2 -5.36 0.48 -7.40
C SER A 2 -5.17 1.44 -6.23
N ALA A 3 -5.07 0.93 -4.99
CA ALA A 3 -4.77 1.75 -3.83
C ALA A 3 -3.41 2.46 -3.95
N ALA A 4 -2.37 1.78 -4.45
CA ALA A 4 -1.05 2.38 -4.62
C ALA A 4 -1.04 3.53 -5.62
N SER A 5 -1.84 3.49 -6.67
CA SER A 5 -1.90 4.56 -7.68
C SER A 5 -2.76 5.74 -7.25
N ASP A 6 -3.76 5.52 -6.40
CA ASP A 6 -4.55 6.60 -5.80
C ASP A 6 -3.73 7.36 -4.76
N VAL A 7 -2.82 6.67 -4.08
CA VAL A 7 -1.76 7.23 -3.25
C VAL A 7 -0.92 8.25 -3.99
N TYR A 8 -0.51 7.94 -5.19
CA TYR A 8 0.31 8.80 -6.03
C TYR A 8 -0.30 10.19 -6.26
N LYS A 9 -1.58 10.32 -6.11
CA LYS A 9 -2.32 11.54 -6.47
C LYS A 9 -2.92 12.27 -5.29
N ARG A 10 -2.60 11.83 -4.06
CA ARG A 10 -3.13 12.41 -2.83
C ARG A 10 -4.68 12.45 -2.79
N GLN A 11 -5.32 11.63 -3.61
CA GLN A 11 -6.77 11.49 -3.62
C GLN A 11 -7.14 10.23 -2.86
N PRO A 12 -8.16 10.26 -2.00
CA PRO A 12 -8.72 9.04 -1.45
C PRO A 12 -9.16 8.15 -2.61
N PRO A 13 -8.91 6.83 -2.54
CA PRO A 13 -9.46 5.93 -3.54
C PRO A 13 -10.98 5.96 -3.42
N VAL A 14 -11.61 6.54 -4.42
CA VAL A 14 -13.06 6.56 -4.60
C VAL A 14 -13.36 6.04 -5.99
N SER A 15 -14.37 5.19 -6.10
CA SER A 15 -14.74 4.63 -7.38
C SER A 15 -15.06 5.74 -8.39
N GLY A 16 -14.46 5.63 -9.57
CA GLY A 16 -14.71 6.55 -10.67
C GLY A 16 -13.99 7.89 -10.65
N HIS A 17 -13.20 8.21 -9.62
CA HIS A 17 -12.59 9.55 -9.47
C HIS A 17 -11.06 9.57 -9.46
N SER A 18 -10.38 8.43 -9.51
CA SER A 18 -8.90 8.45 -9.61
C SER A 18 -8.44 8.70 -11.04
N LEU A 19 -7.30 9.42 -11.20
CA LEU A 19 -6.73 9.65 -12.53
C LEU A 19 -6.27 8.34 -13.20
N MET A 20 -5.88 7.32 -12.42
CA MET A 20 -5.61 5.99 -12.96
C MET A 20 -6.89 5.39 -13.54
N ARG A 21 -8.01 5.51 -12.82
CA ARG A 21 -9.30 5.06 -13.33
C ARG A 21 -9.68 5.80 -14.62
N THR A 22 -9.51 7.11 -14.65
CA THR A 22 -9.75 7.90 -15.87
C THR A 22 -8.92 7.38 -17.05
N LYS A 23 -7.64 7.07 -16.81
CA LYS A 23 -6.77 6.53 -17.87
C LYS A 23 -7.17 5.13 -18.32
N PHE A 24 -7.60 4.27 -17.41
CA PHE A 24 -8.14 2.96 -17.79
C PHE A 24 -9.44 3.07 -18.57
N ASP A 25 -10.31 4.00 -18.23
CA ASP A 25 -11.54 4.24 -18.98
C ASP A 25 -11.23 4.78 -20.39
N GLU A 26 -10.27 5.69 -20.55
CA GLU A 26 -9.81 6.18 -21.86
C GLU A 26 -9.26 5.02 -22.72
N ILE A 27 -8.45 4.13 -22.14
CA ILE A 27 -7.92 2.95 -22.85
C ILE A 27 -9.04 2.01 -23.22
N GLY A 28 -9.96 1.72 -22.29
CA GLY A 28 -11.12 0.85 -22.55
C GLY A 28 -12.00 1.39 -23.66
N MET A 29 -12.32 2.67 -23.65
CA MET A 29 -13.08 3.32 -24.73
C MET A 29 -12.39 3.24 -26.08
N HIS A 30 -11.08 3.45 -26.12
CA HIS A 30 -10.31 3.29 -27.35
C HIS A 30 -10.34 1.85 -27.88
N MET A 31 -10.25 0.87 -26.99
CA MET A 31 -10.36 -0.54 -27.38
C MET A 31 -11.74 -0.86 -27.93
N GLU A 32 -12.83 -0.41 -27.29
CA GLU A 32 -14.21 -0.58 -27.77
C GLU A 32 -14.41 0.05 -29.15
N GLU A 33 -13.87 1.25 -29.37
CA GLU A 33 -13.89 1.91 -30.68
C GLU A 33 -13.23 1.07 -31.77
N LYS A 34 -12.03 0.53 -31.48
CA LYS A 34 -11.29 -0.31 -32.44
C LYS A 34 -11.94 -1.67 -32.71
N MET A 35 -12.63 -2.23 -31.72
CA MET A 35 -13.36 -3.49 -31.86
C MET A 35 -14.74 -3.29 -32.54
N GLY A 36 -15.29 -2.08 -32.55
CA GLY A 36 -16.61 -1.78 -33.06
C GLY A 36 -17.78 -2.25 -32.17
N HIS A 37 -17.49 -2.66 -30.93
CA HIS A 37 -18.52 -3.04 -29.97
C HIS A 37 -18.02 -2.86 -28.51
N PRO A 38 -18.94 -2.62 -27.55
CA PRO A 38 -18.57 -2.46 -26.15
C PRO A 38 -18.17 -3.79 -25.49
N PHE A 39 -17.38 -3.69 -24.41
CA PHE A 39 -17.06 -4.85 -23.56
C PHE A 39 -18.30 -5.30 -22.78
N PHE A 40 -18.58 -6.59 -22.86
CA PHE A 40 -19.47 -7.26 -21.94
C PHE A 40 -18.65 -7.80 -20.75
N CYS A 41 -18.96 -7.35 -19.55
CA CYS A 41 -18.20 -7.62 -18.34
C CYS A 41 -19.02 -8.41 -17.32
N CYS A 42 -18.31 -9.12 -16.45
CA CYS A 42 -18.84 -9.71 -15.24
C CYS A 42 -18.01 -9.21 -14.05
N ASP A 43 -18.65 -8.52 -13.11
CA ASP A 43 -18.03 -8.02 -11.87
C ASP A 43 -18.54 -8.78 -10.66
N ALA A 44 -17.62 -9.27 -9.84
CA ALA A 44 -17.93 -9.85 -8.55
C ALA A 44 -17.48 -8.90 -7.44
N VAL A 45 -18.39 -8.54 -6.54
CA VAL A 45 -18.04 -7.85 -5.30
C VAL A 45 -17.78 -8.88 -4.22
N LEU A 46 -16.62 -8.79 -3.58
CA LEU A 46 -16.18 -9.72 -2.54
C LEU A 46 -16.22 -9.06 -1.17
N ASP A 47 -16.56 -9.82 -0.13
CA ASP A 47 -16.41 -9.37 1.26
C ASP A 47 -14.95 -9.44 1.73
N THR A 48 -14.70 -9.11 2.99
CA THR A 48 -13.34 -9.12 3.58
C THR A 48 -12.73 -10.52 3.70
N TYR A 49 -13.54 -11.58 3.58
CA TYR A 49 -13.12 -12.99 3.57
C TYR A 49 -13.04 -13.57 2.15
N SER A 50 -13.08 -12.73 1.12
CA SER A 50 -13.08 -13.13 -0.29
C SER A 50 -14.32 -13.95 -0.72
N ARG A 51 -15.42 -13.89 0.02
CA ARG A 51 -16.69 -14.50 -0.38
C ARG A 51 -17.45 -13.54 -1.29
N GLN A 52 -18.04 -14.07 -2.36
CA GLN A 52 -18.84 -13.28 -3.28
C GLN A 52 -20.15 -12.83 -2.60
N ILE A 53 -20.39 -11.54 -2.55
CA ILE A 53 -21.60 -10.93 -1.96
C ILE A 53 -22.52 -10.32 -3.03
N ALA A 54 -21.99 -10.00 -4.20
CA ALA A 54 -22.78 -9.58 -5.36
C ALA A 54 -22.09 -9.98 -6.66
N LEU A 55 -22.89 -10.19 -7.70
CA LEU A 55 -22.44 -10.46 -9.06
C LEU A 55 -23.26 -9.63 -10.02
N TYR A 56 -22.59 -8.94 -10.93
CA TYR A 56 -23.18 -8.11 -11.96
C TYR A 56 -22.63 -8.51 -13.32
N SER A 57 -23.48 -8.47 -14.35
CA SER A 57 -23.03 -8.68 -15.72
C SER A 57 -23.74 -7.71 -16.66
N GLY A 58 -23.02 -7.30 -17.70
CA GLY A 58 -23.55 -6.36 -18.69
C GLY A 58 -22.44 -5.54 -19.34
N TYR A 59 -22.84 -4.55 -20.11
CA TYR A 59 -21.88 -3.59 -20.67
C TYR A 59 -21.29 -2.71 -19.56
N ALA A 60 -19.97 -2.53 -19.59
CA ALA A 60 -19.20 -1.90 -18.51
C ALA A 60 -19.82 -0.58 -18.02
N LYS A 61 -20.16 0.33 -18.93
CA LYS A 61 -20.74 1.65 -18.60
C LYS A 61 -22.08 1.60 -17.86
N VAL A 62 -22.85 0.53 -18.04
CA VAL A 62 -24.15 0.36 -17.39
C VAL A 62 -24.03 -0.41 -16.08
N MET A 63 -23.20 -1.45 -16.07
CA MET A 63 -23.08 -2.37 -14.95
C MET A 63 -22.20 -1.84 -13.82
N GLN A 64 -21.08 -1.19 -14.14
CA GLN A 64 -20.09 -0.72 -13.14
C GLN A 64 -20.68 0.22 -12.09
N PRO A 65 -21.50 1.23 -12.43
CA PRO A 65 -22.10 2.09 -11.40
C PRO A 65 -22.91 1.33 -10.35
N GLU A 66 -23.55 0.24 -10.74
CA GLU A 66 -24.35 -0.58 -9.82
C GLU A 66 -23.45 -1.49 -8.95
N SER A 67 -22.43 -2.10 -9.53
CA SER A 67 -21.47 -2.92 -8.77
C SER A 67 -20.67 -2.06 -7.77
N TRP A 68 -20.33 -0.83 -8.13
CA TRP A 68 -19.58 0.09 -7.28
C TRP A 68 -20.37 0.54 -6.04
N LYS A 69 -21.69 0.71 -6.13
CA LYS A 69 -22.50 1.02 -4.95
C LYS A 69 -22.31 -0.01 -3.84
N ILE A 70 -22.31 -1.29 -4.18
CA ILE A 70 -22.07 -2.37 -3.20
C ILE A 70 -20.60 -2.43 -2.77
N ALA A 71 -19.67 -2.25 -3.72
CA ALA A 71 -18.24 -2.23 -3.43
C ALA A 71 -17.87 -1.08 -2.46
N ASP A 72 -18.46 0.11 -2.63
CA ASP A 72 -18.22 1.27 -1.78
C ASP A 72 -18.78 1.06 -0.35
N ILE A 73 -20.01 0.53 -0.24
CA ILE A 73 -20.59 0.17 1.06
C ILE A 73 -19.71 -0.82 1.81
N ARG A 74 -19.18 -1.81 1.11
CA ARG A 74 -18.28 -2.84 1.65
C ARG A 74 -16.92 -2.27 2.04
N THR A 75 -16.42 -1.30 1.28
CA THR A 75 -15.06 -0.79 1.40
C THR A 75 -14.95 0.33 2.43
N TYR A 76 -15.89 1.27 2.45
CA TYR A 76 -15.86 2.43 3.33
C TYR A 76 -16.72 2.21 4.57
N VAL A 77 -16.06 2.11 5.73
CA VAL A 77 -16.69 1.75 7.00
C VAL A 77 -16.71 2.97 7.95
N PRO A 78 -17.83 3.69 8.08
CA PRO A 78 -18.01 4.76 9.06
C PRO A 78 -18.09 4.15 10.47
N TRP A 79 -16.98 4.17 11.18
CA TRP A 79 -16.86 3.49 12.47
C TRP A 79 -16.22 4.34 13.57
N ALA A 80 -15.19 5.12 13.24
CA ALA A 80 -14.39 5.81 14.23
C ALA A 80 -15.13 7.05 14.80
N GLU A 81 -15.16 7.18 16.12
CA GLU A 81 -15.69 8.33 16.83
C GLU A 81 -14.63 9.38 17.17
N LYS A 82 -13.35 8.99 17.02
CA LYS A 82 -12.19 9.86 17.27
C LYS A 82 -11.02 9.47 16.37
N LYS A 83 -10.08 10.39 16.20
CA LYS A 83 -8.83 10.12 15.52
C LYS A 83 -7.81 9.51 16.47
N TYR A 84 -6.88 8.72 15.90
CA TYR A 84 -5.89 7.93 16.63
C TYR A 84 -4.49 8.51 16.49
N ASP A 85 -3.75 8.46 17.60
CA ASP A 85 -2.36 8.90 17.70
C ASP A 85 -1.40 7.79 17.29
N ILE A 86 -1.78 6.53 17.52
CA ILE A 86 -0.96 5.34 17.22
C ILE A 86 -1.84 4.31 16.51
N MET A 87 -1.31 3.74 15.42
CA MET A 87 -1.89 2.59 14.74
C MET A 87 -0.96 1.37 14.91
N LEU A 88 -1.52 0.24 15.35
CA LEU A 88 -0.79 -1.01 15.48
C LEU A 88 -1.18 -1.98 14.37
N PHE A 89 -0.19 -2.53 13.68
CA PHE A 89 -0.37 -3.51 12.60
C PHE A 89 0.44 -4.78 12.83
N GLY A 90 0.00 -5.90 12.27
CA GLY A 90 0.76 -7.15 12.19
C GLY A 90 1.12 -7.46 10.74
N MET A 91 2.40 -7.44 10.40
CA MET A 91 2.89 -7.76 9.06
C MET A 91 3.16 -9.25 8.93
N PRO A 92 2.48 -9.99 8.04
CA PRO A 92 2.84 -11.37 7.76
C PRO A 92 4.15 -11.44 6.99
N GLN A 93 4.86 -12.56 7.11
CA GLN A 93 6.07 -12.81 6.33
C GLN A 93 5.76 -12.88 4.83
N ALA A 94 4.68 -13.55 4.47
CA ALA A 94 4.20 -13.69 3.10
C ALA A 94 2.87 -12.97 2.91
N PHE A 95 2.79 -12.12 1.88
CA PHE A 95 1.58 -11.38 1.53
C PHE A 95 1.69 -10.84 0.09
N HIS A 96 0.59 -10.83 -0.67
CA HIS A 96 0.47 -10.38 -2.08
C HIS A 96 1.55 -10.91 -3.04
N TYR A 97 2.80 -10.49 -2.89
CA TYR A 97 3.90 -10.85 -3.77
C TYR A 97 4.69 -12.08 -3.30
N GLY A 98 4.12 -12.90 -2.43
CA GLY A 98 4.75 -14.11 -1.89
C GLY A 98 5.60 -13.82 -0.64
N ASP A 99 6.74 -14.47 -0.52
CA ASP A 99 7.51 -14.58 0.73
C ASP A 99 8.31 -13.34 1.13
N GLY A 100 8.14 -12.22 0.47
CA GLY A 100 8.99 -11.05 0.69
C GLY A 100 8.43 -9.93 1.54
N MET A 101 7.10 -9.83 1.69
CA MET A 101 6.45 -8.61 2.19
C MET A 101 6.89 -8.18 3.59
N GLY A 102 7.05 -9.11 4.51
CA GLY A 102 7.49 -8.84 5.88
C GLY A 102 9.00 -8.96 6.09
N THR A 103 9.80 -9.20 5.06
CA THR A 103 11.21 -9.56 5.22
C THR A 103 12.18 -8.40 5.00
N ASN A 104 11.80 -7.42 4.20
CA ASN A 104 12.65 -6.26 3.88
C ASN A 104 11.86 -4.96 3.87
N PRO A 105 12.51 -3.82 4.13
CA PRO A 105 11.82 -2.54 4.32
C PRO A 105 11.15 -2.00 3.06
N ILE A 106 11.62 -2.31 1.85
CA ILE A 106 11.00 -1.81 0.61
C ILE A 106 9.58 -2.36 0.47
N GLN A 107 9.42 -3.67 0.61
CA GLN A 107 8.11 -4.32 0.50
C GLN A 107 7.22 -4.01 1.71
N MET A 108 7.79 -3.97 2.93
CA MET A 108 7.05 -3.58 4.13
C MET A 108 6.47 -2.18 4.01
N MET A 109 7.26 -1.21 3.58
CA MET A 109 6.83 0.18 3.46
C MET A 109 5.75 0.37 2.40
N GLN A 110 5.82 -0.35 1.29
CA GLN A 110 4.73 -0.38 0.32
C GLN A 110 3.41 -0.84 0.95
N ALA A 111 3.46 -1.93 1.71
CA ALA A 111 2.28 -2.47 2.38
C ALA A 111 1.73 -1.51 3.45
N LEU A 112 2.61 -0.91 4.27
CA LEU A 112 2.24 0.08 5.27
C LEU A 112 1.63 1.33 4.66
N SER A 113 2.13 1.79 3.52
CA SER A 113 1.55 2.93 2.81
C SER A 113 0.10 2.70 2.41
N ALA A 114 -0.21 1.51 1.92
CA ALA A 114 -1.60 1.15 1.61
C ALA A 114 -2.50 1.24 2.85
N GLN A 115 -2.00 0.86 4.03
CA GLN A 115 -2.76 0.98 5.28
C GLN A 115 -2.89 2.45 5.73
N VAL A 116 -1.82 3.22 5.65
CA VAL A 116 -1.83 4.65 5.99
C VAL A 116 -2.90 5.38 5.19
N ILE A 117 -2.99 5.12 3.88
CA ILE A 117 -3.98 5.79 3.04
C ILE A 117 -5.40 5.34 3.35
N ARG A 118 -5.61 4.04 3.52
CA ARG A 118 -6.93 3.49 3.86
C ARG A 118 -7.48 4.04 5.17
N HIS A 119 -6.60 4.39 6.09
CA HIS A 119 -6.97 4.83 7.43
C HIS A 119 -6.68 6.32 7.68
N LYS A 120 -6.22 7.09 6.68
CA LYS A 120 -5.85 8.50 6.84
C LYS A 120 -6.95 9.34 7.50
N ARG A 121 -8.22 9.06 7.21
CA ARG A 121 -9.37 9.78 7.79
C ARG A 121 -9.46 9.64 9.30
N VAL A 122 -9.03 8.50 9.85
CA VAL A 122 -9.08 8.22 11.30
C VAL A 122 -7.73 8.42 12.00
N MET A 123 -6.70 8.83 11.26
CA MET A 123 -5.37 9.15 11.80
C MET A 123 -5.27 10.64 12.13
N LYS A 124 -4.59 10.97 13.23
CA LYS A 124 -4.11 12.32 13.47
C LYS A 124 -2.91 12.65 12.57
N ASP A 125 -2.63 13.92 12.36
CA ASP A 125 -1.52 14.35 11.48
C ASP A 125 -0.15 13.83 11.93
N ASN A 126 0.07 13.74 13.24
CA ASN A 126 1.31 13.19 13.83
C ASN A 126 1.16 11.71 14.25
N CYS A 127 0.34 10.94 13.58
CA CYS A 127 0.12 9.54 13.91
C CYS A 127 1.41 8.73 13.77
N VAL A 128 1.64 7.83 14.72
CA VAL A 128 2.75 6.88 14.72
C VAL A 128 2.24 5.51 14.29
N ILE A 129 2.96 4.86 13.39
CA ILE A 129 2.71 3.46 13.02
C ILE A 129 3.64 2.56 13.82
N ILE A 130 3.10 1.50 14.40
CA ILE A 130 3.87 0.43 15.03
C ILE A 130 3.45 -0.89 14.41
N CYS A 131 4.37 -1.59 13.77
CA CYS A 131 4.09 -2.80 13.02
C CYS A 131 5.02 -3.94 13.47
N SER A 132 4.45 -5.09 13.84
CA SER A 132 5.27 -6.29 14.02
C SER A 132 5.68 -6.85 12.67
N SER A 133 6.96 -7.20 12.53
CA SER A 133 7.46 -7.85 11.33
C SER A 133 8.75 -8.61 11.62
N ILE A 134 8.95 -9.73 10.91
CA ILE A 134 10.17 -10.53 11.01
C ILE A 134 11.40 -9.75 10.53
N CYS A 135 11.28 -8.91 9.53
CA CYS A 135 12.33 -8.08 8.92
C CYS A 135 13.73 -8.70 9.07
N ASN A 136 13.96 -9.82 8.39
CA ASN A 136 15.20 -10.59 8.46
C ASN A 136 16.19 -10.27 7.33
N GLY A 137 15.91 -9.22 6.53
CA GLY A 137 16.76 -8.79 5.43
C GLY A 137 16.72 -9.69 4.20
N TYR A 138 15.75 -10.58 4.11
CA TYR A 138 15.60 -11.42 2.93
C TYR A 138 15.03 -10.60 1.77
N PHE A 139 15.73 -10.62 0.65
CA PHE A 139 15.28 -10.13 -0.65
C PHE A 139 15.14 -11.32 -1.58
N HIS A 140 14.00 -11.47 -2.21
CA HIS A 140 13.74 -12.60 -3.11
C HIS A 140 14.37 -12.35 -4.48
N ASP A 141 15.65 -12.74 -4.64
CA ASP A 141 16.48 -12.39 -5.79
C ASP A 141 16.00 -12.97 -7.14
N GLU A 142 15.21 -14.04 -7.13
CA GLU A 142 14.62 -14.57 -8.37
C GLU A 142 13.49 -13.68 -8.90
N ARG A 143 12.59 -13.23 -8.00
CA ARG A 143 11.44 -12.40 -8.39
C ARG A 143 11.77 -10.90 -8.42
N TRP A 144 12.68 -10.48 -7.56
CA TRP A 144 13.04 -9.08 -7.35
C TRP A 144 14.57 -8.87 -7.42
N PRO A 145 15.23 -9.23 -8.53
CA PRO A 145 16.69 -9.26 -8.60
C PRO A 145 17.40 -7.92 -8.39
N TYR A 146 16.63 -6.82 -8.42
CA TYR A 146 17.10 -5.45 -8.27
C TYR A 146 16.79 -4.83 -6.89
N LEU A 147 16.00 -5.50 -6.01
CA LEU A 147 15.60 -4.88 -4.75
C LEU A 147 16.76 -4.67 -3.78
N ARG A 148 17.71 -5.59 -3.75
CA ARG A 148 18.93 -5.44 -2.93
C ARG A 148 19.75 -4.25 -3.39
N GLU A 149 19.96 -4.10 -4.69
CA GLU A 149 20.67 -2.96 -5.26
C GLU A 149 19.93 -1.63 -4.95
N LEU A 150 18.60 -1.60 -5.10
CA LEU A 150 17.80 -0.44 -4.71
C LEU A 150 17.95 -0.12 -3.22
N TYR A 151 17.92 -1.12 -2.34
CA TYR A 151 18.13 -0.93 -0.92
C TYR A 151 19.51 -0.31 -0.64
N GLU A 152 20.56 -0.82 -1.24
CA GLU A 152 21.94 -0.34 -1.06
C GLU A 152 22.13 1.09 -1.57
N MET A 153 21.49 1.43 -2.69
CA MET A 153 21.55 2.80 -3.27
C MET A 153 20.85 3.83 -2.41
N PHE A 154 19.70 3.47 -1.85
CA PHE A 154 18.81 4.41 -1.14
C PHE A 154 18.83 4.24 0.38
N GLN A 155 19.81 3.53 0.93
CA GLN A 155 20.05 3.45 2.36
C GLN A 155 20.25 4.86 2.92
N HIS A 156 19.47 5.22 3.96
CA HIS A 156 19.48 6.53 4.60
C HIS A 156 18.96 7.71 3.77
N ASP A 157 18.60 7.50 2.52
CA ASP A 157 18.05 8.54 1.67
C ASP A 157 16.74 8.04 1.05
N TYR A 158 15.61 8.50 1.58
CA TYR A 158 14.33 8.11 1.04
C TYR A 158 14.16 8.72 -0.34
N MET A 159 13.81 7.88 -1.27
CA MET A 159 13.62 8.22 -2.65
C MET A 159 12.62 9.37 -2.83
N ASN A 160 13.09 10.52 -3.27
CA ASN A 160 12.22 11.53 -3.82
C ASN A 160 11.79 11.06 -5.22
N ILE A 161 10.55 10.64 -5.32
CA ILE A 161 9.97 9.87 -6.42
C ILE A 161 10.33 10.38 -7.81
N LEU A 162 10.17 11.68 -8.06
CA LEU A 162 10.31 12.21 -9.41
C LEU A 162 11.77 12.43 -9.83
N PRO A 163 12.61 13.12 -9.04
CA PRO A 163 14.04 13.27 -9.37
C PRO A 163 14.77 11.94 -9.46
N ASP A 164 14.49 11.00 -8.54
CA ASP A 164 15.20 9.74 -8.50
C ASP A 164 14.77 8.78 -9.60
N MET A 165 13.48 8.75 -9.95
CA MET A 165 13.04 8.03 -11.14
C MET A 165 13.67 8.57 -12.42
N ASN A 166 13.79 9.88 -12.57
CA ASN A 166 14.44 10.48 -13.71
C ASN A 166 15.95 10.18 -13.74
N ARG A 167 16.59 10.13 -12.56
CA ARG A 167 18.03 9.92 -12.45
C ARG A 167 18.45 8.46 -12.66
N TYR A 168 17.68 7.52 -12.10
CA TYR A 168 18.06 6.12 -12.03
C TYR A 168 17.14 5.18 -12.84
N GLY A 169 15.97 5.66 -13.25
CA GLY A 169 14.97 4.82 -13.91
C GLY A 169 15.47 4.19 -15.20
N GLU A 170 16.23 4.93 -16.01
CA GLU A 170 16.80 4.43 -17.26
C GLU A 170 17.79 3.29 -17.01
N TYR A 171 18.66 3.42 -16.01
CA TYR A 171 19.62 2.37 -15.64
C TYR A 171 18.90 1.04 -15.34
N PHE A 172 17.87 1.06 -14.49
CA PHE A 172 17.12 -0.15 -14.16
C PHE A 172 16.28 -0.66 -15.33
N ALA A 173 15.67 0.24 -16.11
CA ALA A 173 14.81 -0.13 -17.24
C ALA A 173 15.59 -0.71 -18.42
N THR A 174 16.86 -0.34 -18.59
CA THR A 174 17.71 -0.79 -19.71
C THR A 174 18.73 -1.86 -19.33
N ASN A 175 18.82 -2.21 -18.05
CA ASN A 175 19.70 -3.28 -17.58
C ASN A 175 19.32 -4.62 -18.23
N GLN A 176 20.22 -5.15 -19.07
CA GLN A 176 19.93 -6.32 -19.90
C GLN A 176 19.67 -7.59 -19.09
N GLU A 177 20.31 -7.75 -17.93
CA GLU A 177 20.07 -8.90 -17.05
C GLU A 177 18.68 -8.82 -16.41
N TYR A 178 18.24 -7.62 -15.96
CA TYR A 178 16.90 -7.45 -15.42
C TYR A 178 15.82 -7.64 -16.47
N ILE A 179 16.05 -7.15 -17.70
CA ILE A 179 15.16 -7.40 -18.85
C ILE A 179 15.07 -8.88 -19.14
N ARG A 180 16.20 -9.59 -19.18
CA ARG A 180 16.25 -11.04 -19.41
C ARG A 180 15.46 -11.80 -18.34
N LYS A 181 15.69 -11.50 -17.07
CA LYS A 181 14.98 -12.12 -15.94
C LYS A 181 13.47 -11.83 -15.99
N TYR A 182 13.08 -10.62 -16.28
CA TYR A 182 11.67 -10.24 -16.45
C TYR A 182 11.01 -11.04 -17.59
N ARG A 183 11.65 -11.12 -18.75
CA ARG A 183 11.06 -11.76 -19.94
C ARG A 183 11.04 -13.28 -19.87
N PHE A 184 12.02 -13.89 -19.23
CA PHE A 184 12.26 -15.33 -19.37
C PHE A 184 12.33 -16.11 -18.04
N CYS A 185 12.40 -15.44 -16.89
CA CYS A 185 12.63 -16.07 -15.58
C CYS A 185 11.57 -15.70 -14.52
N ASN A 186 10.42 -15.20 -14.91
CA ASN A 186 9.32 -14.81 -14.00
C ASN A 186 9.67 -13.73 -12.96
N ALA A 187 10.75 -12.96 -13.16
CA ALA A 187 11.02 -11.80 -12.32
C ALA A 187 10.01 -10.67 -12.61
N PHE A 188 9.72 -9.87 -11.62
CA PHE A 188 8.94 -8.65 -11.83
C PHE A 188 9.74 -7.60 -12.60
N HIS A 189 9.05 -6.72 -13.31
CA HIS A 189 9.70 -5.65 -14.07
C HIS A 189 10.52 -4.74 -13.14
N PRO A 190 11.75 -4.32 -13.49
CA PRO A 190 12.63 -3.56 -12.60
C PRO A 190 12.03 -2.21 -12.15
N PHE A 191 11.21 -1.58 -12.98
CA PHE A 191 10.49 -0.37 -12.60
C PHE A 191 9.51 -0.55 -11.43
N HIS A 192 9.11 -1.79 -11.13
CA HIS A 192 8.26 -2.09 -9.98
C HIS A 192 8.96 -1.81 -8.65
N GLY A 193 10.28 -1.98 -8.58
CA GLY A 193 11.06 -1.60 -7.40
C GLY A 193 10.95 -0.12 -7.06
N PHE A 194 11.06 0.75 -8.06
CA PHE A 194 10.82 2.18 -7.88
C PHE A 194 9.40 2.50 -7.45
N SER A 195 8.42 1.82 -8.04
CA SER A 195 7.01 1.97 -7.63
C SER A 195 6.81 1.60 -6.16
N MET A 196 7.43 0.52 -5.69
CA MET A 196 7.36 0.14 -4.27
C MET A 196 8.01 1.17 -3.35
N MET A 197 9.19 1.67 -3.70
CA MET A 197 9.87 2.72 -2.95
C MET A 197 9.02 4.00 -2.90
N SER A 198 8.49 4.41 -4.04
CA SER A 198 7.61 5.56 -4.17
C SER A 198 6.36 5.46 -3.32
N CYS A 199 5.73 4.29 -3.33
CA CYS A 199 4.58 4.02 -2.45
C CYS A 199 4.99 4.08 -0.98
N GLY A 200 6.14 3.50 -0.61
CA GLY A 200 6.66 3.50 0.75
C GLY A 200 6.85 4.90 1.32
N HIS A 201 7.37 5.81 0.52
CA HIS A 201 7.57 7.20 0.91
C HIS A 201 6.30 7.92 1.38
N ILE A 202 5.13 7.51 0.87
CA ILE A 202 3.87 8.12 1.30
C ILE A 202 3.51 7.77 2.74
N ALA A 203 3.84 6.56 3.21
CA ALA A 203 3.66 6.24 4.63
C ALA A 203 4.51 7.17 5.50
N GLU A 204 5.76 7.38 5.11
CA GLU A 204 6.67 8.27 5.80
C GLU A 204 6.16 9.72 5.84
N MET A 205 5.75 10.26 4.70
CA MET A 205 5.22 11.64 4.61
C MET A 205 3.95 11.89 5.42
N ASN A 206 3.20 10.85 5.75
CA ASN A 206 1.90 10.95 6.43
C ASN A 206 1.92 10.47 7.88
N THR A 207 3.09 10.18 8.44
CA THR A 207 3.25 9.70 9.82
C THR A 207 4.42 10.41 10.49
N ALA A 208 4.36 10.53 11.81
CA ALA A 208 5.47 11.10 12.60
C ALA A 208 6.64 10.12 12.73
N ALA A 209 6.35 8.83 12.77
CA ALA A 209 7.35 7.76 12.81
C ALA A 209 6.71 6.40 12.46
N ILE A 210 7.55 5.48 11.99
CA ILE A 210 7.18 4.09 11.77
C ILE A 210 8.15 3.21 12.56
N TYR A 211 7.61 2.38 13.46
CA TYR A 211 8.33 1.41 14.25
C TYR A 211 8.10 0.01 13.73
N ILE A 212 9.17 -0.76 13.59
CA ILE A 212 9.13 -2.20 13.36
C ILE A 212 9.48 -2.90 14.67
N VAL A 213 8.59 -3.79 15.10
CA VAL A 213 8.72 -4.57 16.34
C VAL A 213 9.04 -6.01 15.98
N GLY A 214 10.03 -6.57 16.69
CA GLY A 214 10.44 -7.98 16.52
C GLY A 214 11.28 -8.25 15.27
N ALA A 215 11.88 -7.21 14.67
CA ALA A 215 12.79 -7.38 13.53
C ALA A 215 13.98 -8.27 13.93
N GLN A 216 14.25 -9.31 13.13
CA GLN A 216 15.42 -10.18 13.33
C GLN A 216 16.72 -9.48 12.92
N GLU A 217 16.66 -8.66 11.86
CA GLU A 217 17.76 -7.82 11.39
C GLU A 217 17.38 -6.33 11.48
N PRO A 218 17.36 -5.75 12.71
CA PRO A 218 16.88 -4.39 12.91
C PRO A 218 17.69 -3.32 12.17
N GLY A 219 18.96 -3.61 11.83
CA GLY A 219 19.81 -2.75 11.00
C GLY A 219 19.24 -2.53 9.61
N ILE A 220 18.66 -3.56 9.02
CA ILE A 220 18.04 -3.51 7.68
C ILE A 220 16.84 -2.54 7.68
N ALA A 221 15.97 -2.62 8.70
CA ALA A 221 14.86 -1.68 8.84
C ALA A 221 15.35 -0.24 9.05
N ARG A 222 16.33 -0.04 9.94
CA ARG A 222 16.91 1.29 10.22
C ARG A 222 17.62 1.90 9.02
N GLY A 223 18.20 1.09 8.15
CA GLY A 223 18.80 1.55 6.91
C GLY A 223 17.85 2.32 6.00
N MET A 224 16.55 2.06 6.11
CA MET A 224 15.50 2.78 5.38
C MET A 224 14.71 3.77 6.27
N GLY A 225 15.32 4.29 7.35
CA GLY A 225 14.72 5.30 8.21
C GLY A 225 13.70 4.81 9.23
N LEU A 226 13.39 3.51 9.27
CA LEU A 226 12.44 2.94 10.22
C LEU A 226 13.05 2.87 11.62
N LYS A 227 12.22 3.01 12.64
CA LYS A 227 12.62 2.79 14.02
C LYS A 227 12.39 1.33 14.40
N THR A 228 13.18 0.79 15.34
CA THR A 228 13.04 -0.60 15.77
C THR A 228 12.97 -0.69 17.29
N ARG A 229 12.12 -1.61 17.80
CA ARG A 229 12.04 -1.98 19.22
C ARG A 229 11.80 -3.49 19.30
N ALA A 230 12.13 -4.08 20.47
CA ALA A 230 11.91 -5.51 20.66
C ALA A 230 10.43 -5.83 20.84
N THR A 231 9.69 -4.99 21.57
CA THR A 231 8.28 -5.22 21.90
C THR A 231 7.37 -4.05 21.53
N PHE A 232 6.07 -4.30 21.47
CA PHE A 232 5.08 -3.25 21.28
C PHE A 232 5.07 -2.24 22.40
N GLU A 233 5.25 -2.69 23.65
CA GLU A 233 5.28 -1.85 24.84
C GLU A 233 6.42 -0.85 24.76
N GLU A 234 7.61 -1.30 24.40
CA GLU A 234 8.78 -0.41 24.21
C GLU A 234 8.55 0.62 23.10
N ALA A 235 7.93 0.20 22.00
CA ALA A 235 7.62 1.08 20.88
C ALA A 235 6.55 2.12 21.26
N ILE A 236 5.51 1.72 22.00
CA ILE A 236 4.46 2.60 22.49
C ILE A 236 5.04 3.61 23.49
N GLU A 237 5.85 3.19 24.45
CA GLU A 237 6.46 4.11 25.41
C GLU A 237 7.42 5.11 24.74
N ASP A 238 8.17 4.65 23.74
CA ASP A 238 9.01 5.57 22.95
C ASP A 238 8.17 6.57 22.13
N ALA A 239 7.07 6.12 21.56
CA ALA A 239 6.12 6.95 20.83
C ALA A 239 5.46 8.00 21.73
N LYS A 240 5.02 7.60 22.93
CA LYS A 240 4.46 8.52 23.95
C LYS A 240 5.43 9.63 24.29
N ARG A 241 6.68 9.26 24.53
CA ARG A 241 7.72 10.21 24.94
C ARG A 241 8.08 11.20 23.84
N LYS A 242 8.09 10.77 22.57
CA LYS A 242 8.65 11.54 21.45
C LYS A 242 7.62 12.25 20.57
N PHE A 243 6.41 11.70 20.46
CA PHE A 243 5.47 12.10 19.42
C PHE A 243 4.05 12.38 19.91
N THR A 244 3.48 11.54 20.76
CA THR A 244 2.03 11.55 21.02
C THR A 244 1.64 12.06 22.40
N GLY A 245 2.58 12.17 23.33
CA GLY A 245 2.28 12.46 24.74
C GLY A 245 1.78 11.24 25.52
N PRO A 246 1.47 11.40 26.83
CA PRO A 246 1.32 10.28 27.75
C PRO A 246 0.03 9.44 27.55
N ASN A 247 -1.00 9.99 26.95
CA ASN A 247 -2.32 9.35 26.82
C ASN A 247 -2.78 9.27 25.36
N PRO A 248 -2.09 8.50 24.49
CA PRO A 248 -2.47 8.40 23.09
C PRO A 248 -3.75 7.56 22.90
N ASN A 249 -4.56 7.92 21.92
CA ASN A 249 -5.58 7.02 21.38
C ASN A 249 -4.89 5.99 20.46
N ILE A 250 -5.05 4.73 20.77
CA ILE A 250 -4.42 3.62 20.03
C ILE A 250 -5.49 2.81 19.30
N LEU A 251 -5.27 2.52 18.02
CA LEU A 251 -6.08 1.59 17.24
C LEU A 251 -5.22 0.41 16.80
N ALA A 252 -5.64 -0.81 17.16
CA ALA A 252 -4.96 -2.03 16.75
C ALA A 252 -5.73 -2.74 15.64
N LEU A 253 -5.05 -3.02 14.53
CA LEU A 253 -5.56 -3.74 13.37
C LEU A 253 -4.60 -4.89 13.01
N PRO A 254 -4.47 -5.90 13.88
CA PRO A 254 -3.41 -6.92 13.76
C PRO A 254 -3.56 -7.82 12.54
N GLN A 255 -4.76 -7.93 11.96
CA GLN A 255 -5.04 -8.79 10.80
C GLN A 255 -5.31 -8.01 9.51
N THR A 256 -5.02 -6.72 9.47
CA THR A 256 -5.35 -5.85 8.34
C THR A 256 -4.72 -6.31 7.01
N PHE A 257 -3.60 -7.02 7.06
CA PHE A 257 -2.95 -7.59 5.87
C PHE A 257 -3.47 -8.97 5.48
N LYS A 258 -4.22 -9.63 6.35
CA LYS A 258 -4.75 -10.98 6.10
C LYS A 258 -6.13 -10.94 5.44
N LEU A 259 -6.92 -9.94 5.76
CA LEU A 259 -8.30 -9.80 5.30
C LEU A 259 -8.38 -8.79 4.15
N GLY A 260 -9.49 -8.84 3.42
CA GLY A 260 -9.77 -7.86 2.37
C GLY A 260 -9.82 -6.42 2.93
N ALA A 261 -9.25 -5.50 2.19
CA ALA A 261 -9.07 -4.12 2.62
C ALA A 261 -10.39 -3.40 2.89
N VAL A 262 -10.40 -2.60 3.96
CA VAL A 262 -11.43 -1.61 4.26
C VAL A 262 -10.80 -0.23 4.49
N HIS A 263 -11.58 0.80 4.28
CA HIS A 263 -11.22 2.19 4.61
C HIS A 263 -12.04 2.62 5.82
N LEU A 264 -11.39 2.81 6.95
CA LEU A 264 -12.06 3.34 8.13
C LEU A 264 -12.34 4.83 7.94
N CYS A 265 -13.58 5.23 8.20
CA CYS A 265 -14.02 6.62 8.14
C CYS A 265 -14.50 7.08 9.52
N MET A 266 -14.54 8.40 9.72
CA MET A 266 -15.20 8.98 10.89
C MET A 266 -16.71 8.72 10.79
N LYS A 267 -17.31 8.33 11.90
CA LYS A 267 -18.74 7.99 11.97
C LYS A 267 -19.62 9.17 11.57
N GLU A 268 -19.26 10.37 11.99
CA GLU A 268 -19.96 11.61 11.67
C GLU A 268 -19.87 12.03 10.20
N GLU A 269 -18.77 11.69 9.53
CA GLU A 269 -18.55 11.99 8.11
C GLU A 269 -19.31 11.03 7.19
N GLY A 270 -19.74 9.88 7.72
CA GLY A 270 -20.36 8.83 6.95
C GLY A 270 -19.45 8.29 5.86
N ARG A 271 -20.01 8.02 4.67
CA ARG A 271 -19.28 7.60 3.48
C ARG A 271 -19.00 8.75 2.52
N GLN A 272 -18.91 9.99 3.01
CA GLN A 272 -18.70 11.16 2.15
C GLN A 272 -17.41 11.04 1.35
N GLY A 273 -17.49 11.42 0.08
CA GLY A 273 -16.38 11.31 -0.86
C GLY A 273 -16.29 9.95 -1.56
N VAL A 274 -17.34 9.15 -1.47
CA VAL A 274 -17.53 7.89 -2.20
C VAL A 274 -18.55 8.10 -3.31
#